data_673ef80cee581c0a7c2a239f95898f3d
#
_entry.id   673ef80cee581c0a7c2a239f95898f3d
#
_cell.length_a   1.000
_cell.length_b   1.000
_cell.length_c   1.000
_cell.angle_alpha   90.00
_cell.angle_beta   90.00
_cell.angle_gamma   90.00
#
_symmetry.space_group_name_H-M   'P 1'
#
loop_
_entity.id
_entity.type
_entity.pdbx_description
1 polymer ?
#
loop_
_entity_poly.entity_id
_entity_poly.type
_entity_poly.pdbx_seq_one_letter_code
_entity_poly.pdbx_strand_id
1 'polypeptide(L)'
;MSRTVRIAATFACALVATTSCAITADDEPRALAVTTTTTTEPATPTVGGSTAVLWMLDDGQLVPLSLSLPDHMVSTVLGALFDPSSDTDEQHRGLTSSVPVDARLEDVELNGGTLTVNMSEEFDNVVGPSRQQAIAQIVLTATEFPNIERVRFEVDGEPVQVATPTRGDAGTVTACDYVSLLADPTNTTQSTVDDDTRERLAERTATLETTCVPT
;
A
#
# COMPACT_ATOMS: atom_id res chain seq x y z
N MET A 1 23.21 62.96 8.18
CA MET A 1 23.56 63.51 6.86
C MET A 1 22.72 62.79 5.83
N SER A 2 21.78 63.51 5.26
CA SER A 2 20.82 63.10 4.22
C SER A 2 21.48 62.73 2.91
N ARG A 3 20.92 61.74 2.17
CA ARG A 3 20.79 61.79 0.72
C ARG A 3 19.64 60.90 0.25
N THR A 4 18.52 61.58 0.04
CA THR A 4 17.38 61.17 -0.79
C THR A 4 17.79 61.10 -2.27
N VAL A 5 17.51 59.99 -2.94
CA VAL A 5 17.49 59.94 -4.42
C VAL A 5 16.11 59.48 -4.85
N ARG A 6 15.40 60.41 -5.48
CA ARG A 6 14.13 60.22 -6.20
C ARG A 6 14.51 59.77 -7.63
N ILE A 7 13.93 58.67 -8.11
CA ILE A 7 13.92 58.38 -9.56
C ILE A 7 12.47 58.16 -9.99
N ALA A 8 12.12 58.90 -11.02
CA ALA A 8 10.80 59.13 -11.56
C ALA A 8 10.27 57.90 -12.37
N ALA A 9 8.96 57.84 -12.38
CA ALA A 9 8.13 56.92 -13.11
C ALA A 9 8.21 57.17 -14.64
N THR A 10 8.20 56.08 -15.41
CA THR A 10 7.76 56.13 -16.80
C THR A 10 6.75 55.01 -17.04
N PHE A 11 5.51 55.45 -17.29
CA PHE A 11 4.37 54.65 -17.71
C PHE A 11 4.58 54.24 -19.17
N ALA A 12 4.61 52.95 -19.47
CA ALA A 12 4.46 52.44 -20.82
C ALA A 12 3.16 51.67 -20.91
N CYS A 13 2.19 52.28 -21.61
CA CYS A 13 0.88 51.70 -21.94
C CYS A 13 1.05 50.65 -23.06
N ALA A 14 0.87 49.37 -22.79
CA ALA A 14 0.82 48.35 -23.80
C ALA A 14 -0.64 48.03 -24.15
N LEU A 15 -1.03 48.37 -25.41
CA LEU A 15 -2.29 47.96 -26.01
C LEU A 15 -2.35 46.45 -26.20
N VAL A 16 -3.28 45.80 -25.55
CA VAL A 16 -3.62 44.39 -25.81
C VAL A 16 -4.68 44.35 -26.91
N ALA A 17 -4.29 43.85 -28.07
CA ALA A 17 -5.19 43.55 -29.17
C ALA A 17 -5.95 42.24 -28.86
N THR A 18 -7.26 42.37 -28.61
CA THR A 18 -8.18 41.23 -28.50
C THR A 18 -8.48 40.67 -29.88
N THR A 19 -7.94 39.52 -30.23
CA THR A 19 -8.38 38.75 -31.42
C THR A 19 -9.69 38.07 -31.06
N SER A 20 -10.80 38.60 -31.58
CA SER A 20 -12.11 37.96 -31.56
C SER A 20 -12.14 36.81 -32.59
N CYS A 21 -12.22 35.56 -32.13
CA CYS A 21 -12.61 34.45 -33.01
C CYS A 21 -14.08 34.55 -33.32
N ALA A 22 -14.44 34.97 -34.54
CA ALA A 22 -15.77 34.91 -35.04
C ALA A 22 -16.15 33.46 -35.34
N ILE A 23 -17.08 32.90 -34.58
CA ILE A 23 -17.74 31.63 -34.90
C ILE A 23 -18.82 31.96 -35.89
N THR A 24 -18.67 31.49 -37.14
CA THR A 24 -19.74 31.56 -38.15
C THR A 24 -20.83 30.57 -37.78
N ALA A 25 -22.04 31.07 -37.50
CA ALA A 25 -23.20 30.23 -37.32
C ALA A 25 -23.55 29.59 -38.69
N ASP A 26 -23.69 28.27 -38.70
CA ASP A 26 -24.14 27.51 -39.86
C ASP A 26 -25.67 27.61 -39.89
N ASP A 27 -26.20 28.32 -40.90
CA ASP A 27 -27.63 28.65 -41.04
C ASP A 27 -28.47 27.53 -41.66
N GLU A 28 -27.94 26.35 -41.86
CA GLU A 28 -28.67 25.23 -42.46
C GLU A 28 -28.89 24.07 -41.47
N PRO A 29 -30.15 23.76 -41.10
CA PRO A 29 -30.41 22.64 -40.19
C PRO A 29 -30.10 21.32 -40.89
N ARG A 30 -28.98 20.71 -40.58
CA ARG A 30 -28.70 19.34 -40.98
C ARG A 30 -29.52 18.37 -40.13
N ALA A 31 -30.30 17.54 -40.81
CA ALA A 31 -30.97 16.42 -40.16
C ALA A 31 -29.91 15.51 -39.52
N LEU A 32 -29.84 15.52 -38.18
CA LEU A 32 -29.05 14.56 -37.43
C LEU A 32 -29.63 13.17 -37.70
N ALA A 33 -28.86 12.27 -38.25
CA ALA A 33 -29.17 10.86 -38.26
C ALA A 33 -29.38 10.42 -36.80
N VAL A 34 -30.64 10.08 -36.48
CA VAL A 34 -30.98 9.49 -35.18
C VAL A 34 -30.36 8.10 -35.16
N THR A 35 -29.12 8.04 -34.70
CA THR A 35 -28.56 6.79 -34.26
C THR A 35 -29.35 6.41 -33.02
N THR A 36 -30.16 5.37 -33.12
CA THR A 36 -30.86 4.77 -31.99
C THR A 36 -29.77 4.32 -31.01
N THR A 37 -29.42 5.18 -30.09
CA THR A 37 -28.60 4.80 -28.96
C THR A 37 -29.46 3.88 -28.12
N THR A 38 -29.24 2.58 -28.22
CA THR A 38 -29.67 1.64 -27.19
C THR A 38 -29.22 2.23 -25.89
N THR A 39 -30.12 2.68 -25.02
CA THR A 39 -29.86 3.06 -23.67
C THR A 39 -29.32 1.81 -22.97
N THR A 40 -28.02 1.62 -23.06
CA THR A 40 -27.32 0.77 -22.09
C THR A 40 -27.54 1.47 -20.77
N GLU A 41 -28.32 0.85 -19.91
CA GLU A 41 -28.41 1.19 -18.49
C GLU A 41 -27.02 1.57 -18.01
N PRO A 42 -26.80 2.74 -17.35
CA PRO A 42 -25.51 3.11 -16.89
C PRO A 42 -25.04 1.96 -15.99
N ALA A 43 -24.09 1.17 -16.50
CA ALA A 43 -23.36 0.24 -15.67
C ALA A 43 -22.87 1.08 -14.50
N THR A 44 -23.37 0.81 -13.31
CA THR A 44 -22.77 1.28 -12.06
C THR A 44 -21.27 1.10 -12.25
N PRO A 45 -20.43 2.15 -12.11
CA PRO A 45 -19.01 1.95 -12.22
C PRO A 45 -18.68 0.89 -11.18
N THR A 46 -18.41 -0.32 -11.64
CA THR A 46 -17.75 -1.33 -10.83
C THR A 46 -16.41 -0.66 -10.53
N VAL A 47 -16.25 -0.17 -9.33
CA VAL A 47 -14.95 0.25 -8.82
C VAL A 47 -14.16 -1.04 -8.90
N GLY A 48 -13.37 -1.17 -9.95
CA GLY A 48 -12.51 -2.31 -10.17
C GLY A 48 -11.38 -2.21 -9.14
N GLY A 49 -11.65 -2.70 -7.93
CA GLY A 49 -10.61 -2.87 -6.93
C GLY A 49 -9.62 -3.94 -7.40
N SER A 50 -8.36 -3.73 -7.16
CA SER A 50 -7.33 -4.74 -7.31
C SER A 50 -7.33 -5.62 -6.06
N THR A 51 -7.24 -6.94 -6.24
CA THR A 51 -7.07 -7.86 -5.11
C THR A 51 -5.62 -7.82 -4.66
N ALA A 52 -5.40 -7.56 -3.39
CA ALA A 52 -4.10 -7.62 -2.73
C ALA A 52 -4.11 -8.64 -1.59
N VAL A 53 -2.94 -9.12 -1.19
CA VAL A 53 -2.77 -10.03 -0.07
C VAL A 53 -2.11 -9.28 1.08
N LEU A 54 -2.79 -9.23 2.22
CA LEU A 54 -2.25 -8.74 3.49
C LEU A 54 -2.00 -9.92 4.40
N TRP A 55 -0.92 -9.86 5.17
CA TRP A 55 -0.64 -10.87 6.19
C TRP A 55 -1.14 -10.40 7.54
N MET A 56 -2.09 -11.14 8.10
CA MET A 56 -2.77 -10.85 9.36
C MET A 56 -2.48 -11.95 10.39
N LEU A 57 -2.93 -11.77 11.61
CA LEU A 57 -2.75 -12.73 12.69
C LEU A 57 -4.05 -13.49 12.99
N ASP A 58 -3.96 -14.81 12.98
CA ASP A 58 -4.93 -15.74 13.50
C ASP A 58 -4.30 -16.49 14.68
N ASP A 59 -4.79 -16.26 15.88
CA ASP A 59 -4.25 -16.82 17.14
C ASP A 59 -2.72 -16.64 17.28
N GLY A 60 -2.20 -15.49 16.84
CA GLY A 60 -0.78 -15.12 16.93
C GLY A 60 0.11 -15.69 15.83
N GLN A 61 -0.44 -16.42 14.86
CA GLN A 61 0.25 -16.92 13.67
C GLN A 61 -0.18 -16.16 12.42
N LEU A 62 0.69 -16.04 11.44
CA LEU A 62 0.43 -15.27 10.23
C LEU A 62 -0.33 -16.09 9.19
N VAL A 63 -1.40 -15.50 8.68
CA VAL A 63 -2.25 -16.01 7.60
C VAL A 63 -2.46 -14.95 6.54
N PRO A 64 -2.57 -15.31 5.25
CA PRO A 64 -2.84 -14.34 4.19
C PRO A 64 -4.34 -13.99 4.14
N LEU A 65 -4.65 -12.70 4.00
CA LEU A 65 -5.97 -12.18 3.77
C LEU A 65 -6.05 -11.52 2.41
N SER A 66 -6.97 -11.97 1.55
CA SER A 66 -7.24 -11.31 0.27
C SER A 66 -8.19 -10.13 0.47
N LEU A 67 -7.77 -8.95 0.08
CA LEU A 67 -8.53 -7.71 0.24
C LEU A 67 -8.66 -6.98 -1.09
N SER A 68 -9.83 -6.38 -1.37
CA SER A 68 -10.03 -5.51 -2.52
C SER A 68 -9.65 -4.09 -2.16
N LEU A 69 -8.60 -3.56 -2.81
CA LEU A 69 -8.09 -2.21 -2.60
C LEU A 69 -8.29 -1.35 -3.87
N PRO A 70 -8.26 -0.02 -3.75
CA PRO A 70 -8.44 0.89 -4.90
C PRO A 70 -7.44 0.62 -6.03
N ASP A 71 -6.21 0.27 -5.67
CA ASP A 71 -5.13 -0.08 -6.59
C ASP A 71 -4.20 -1.13 -5.97
N HIS A 72 -3.21 -1.60 -6.74
CA HIS A 72 -2.21 -2.58 -6.31
C HIS A 72 -0.82 -1.95 -6.20
N MET A 73 -0.73 -0.73 -5.66
CA MET A 73 0.56 -0.12 -5.31
C MET A 73 1.01 -0.59 -3.93
N VAL A 74 2.32 -0.78 -3.76
CA VAL A 74 2.87 -1.25 -2.48
C VAL A 74 2.54 -0.30 -1.32
N SER A 75 2.51 1.01 -1.57
CA SER A 75 2.10 2.01 -0.58
C SER A 75 0.64 1.87 -0.15
N THR A 76 -0.28 1.58 -1.09
CA THR A 76 -1.70 1.36 -0.80
C THR A 76 -1.90 0.07 -0.02
N VAL A 77 -1.23 -1.01 -0.44
CA VAL A 77 -1.35 -2.32 0.20
C VAL A 77 -0.76 -2.31 1.60
N LEU A 78 0.45 -1.76 1.79
CA LEU A 78 1.04 -1.60 3.12
C LEU A 78 0.25 -0.60 3.96
N GLY A 79 -0.22 0.51 3.38
CA GLY A 79 -1.06 1.49 4.07
C GLY A 79 -2.29 0.87 4.72
N ALA A 80 -2.88 -0.17 4.11
CA ALA A 80 -4.01 -0.89 4.68
C ALA A 80 -3.67 -1.64 5.99
N LEU A 81 -2.39 -1.98 6.25
CA LEU A 81 -1.97 -2.53 7.55
C LEU A 81 -1.90 -1.47 8.66
N PHE A 82 -1.75 -0.20 8.29
CA PHE A 82 -1.64 0.94 9.21
C PHE A 82 -2.94 1.73 9.36
N ASP A 83 -3.99 1.37 8.61
CA ASP A 83 -5.26 2.06 8.64
C ASP A 83 -6.28 1.28 9.49
N PRO A 84 -6.56 1.73 10.73
CA PRO A 84 -7.55 1.09 11.59
C PRO A 84 -8.98 1.19 11.04
N SER A 85 -9.25 2.09 10.09
CA SER A 85 -10.58 2.19 9.47
C SER A 85 -10.81 1.12 8.39
N SER A 86 -9.76 0.45 7.93
CA SER A 86 -9.86 -0.75 7.10
C SER A 86 -10.29 -1.98 7.91
N ASP A 87 -10.25 -1.88 9.23
CA ASP A 87 -10.67 -2.88 10.22
C ASP A 87 -12.20 -2.95 10.35
N THR A 88 -12.92 -3.17 9.26
CA THR A 88 -14.27 -3.67 9.42
C THR A 88 -14.17 -5.16 9.77
N ASP A 89 -14.74 -5.56 10.92
CA ASP A 89 -14.76 -6.97 11.39
C ASP A 89 -15.16 -7.97 10.29
N GLU A 90 -16.00 -7.53 9.34
CA GLU A 90 -16.41 -8.33 8.19
C GLU A 90 -15.29 -8.55 7.17
N GLN A 91 -14.38 -7.57 6.96
CA GLN A 91 -13.28 -7.70 6.01
C GLN A 91 -12.14 -8.53 6.60
N HIS A 92 -11.85 -8.35 7.89
CA HIS A 92 -10.76 -9.08 8.55
C HIS A 92 -11.19 -10.43 9.14
N ARG A 93 -12.48 -10.77 9.09
CA ARG A 93 -13.00 -12.09 9.49
C ARG A 93 -12.52 -12.57 10.87
N GLY A 94 -12.34 -11.65 11.82
CA GLY A 94 -11.80 -11.95 13.14
C GLY A 94 -10.29 -12.06 13.23
N LEU A 95 -9.56 -11.80 12.13
CA LEU A 95 -8.10 -11.67 12.15
C LEU A 95 -7.67 -10.37 12.82
N THR A 96 -6.48 -10.36 13.38
CA THR A 96 -5.93 -9.21 14.11
C THR A 96 -4.62 -8.73 13.52
N SER A 97 -4.21 -7.49 13.87
CA SER A 97 -2.92 -6.94 13.53
C SER A 97 -2.10 -6.64 14.79
N SER A 98 -0.78 -6.80 14.69
CA SER A 98 0.18 -6.32 15.69
C SER A 98 0.77 -4.95 15.33
N VAL A 99 0.45 -4.40 14.15
CA VAL A 99 0.82 -3.03 13.80
C VAL A 99 0.04 -2.09 14.73
N PRO A 100 0.72 -1.14 15.43
CA PRO A 100 0.04 -0.22 16.34
C PRO A 100 -0.99 0.64 15.60
N VAL A 101 -2.17 0.81 16.17
CA VAL A 101 -3.27 1.58 15.58
C VAL A 101 -2.98 3.08 15.44
N ASP A 102 -2.01 3.59 16.18
CA ASP A 102 -1.54 4.97 16.16
C ASP A 102 -0.31 5.16 15.27
N ALA A 103 0.36 4.07 14.87
CA ALA A 103 1.47 4.13 13.91
C ALA A 103 0.94 4.44 12.49
N ARG A 104 1.76 5.13 11.71
CA ARG A 104 1.46 5.48 10.32
C ARG A 104 2.59 5.01 9.40
N LEU A 105 2.20 4.61 8.20
CA LEU A 105 3.13 4.47 7.10
C LEU A 105 3.42 5.89 6.54
N GLU A 106 4.67 6.34 6.65
CA GLU A 106 5.04 7.67 6.19
C GLU A 106 5.50 7.68 4.75
N ASP A 107 6.35 6.72 4.38
CA ASP A 107 6.85 6.57 3.02
C ASP A 107 7.30 5.15 2.71
N VAL A 108 7.36 4.81 1.43
CA VAL A 108 7.96 3.58 0.91
C VAL A 108 8.80 3.86 -0.32
N GLU A 109 10.04 3.38 -0.33
CA GLU A 109 10.96 3.52 -1.45
C GLU A 109 11.50 2.16 -1.89
N LEU A 110 11.35 1.83 -3.19
CA LEU A 110 11.87 0.60 -3.77
C LEU A 110 13.14 0.87 -4.56
N ASN A 111 14.23 0.26 -4.15
CA ASN A 111 15.52 0.39 -4.82
C ASN A 111 16.21 -0.97 -4.93
N GLY A 112 16.44 -1.44 -6.16
CA GLY A 112 17.18 -2.67 -6.43
C GLY A 112 16.63 -3.92 -5.72
N GLY A 113 15.31 -4.10 -5.68
CA GLY A 113 14.65 -5.22 -5.00
C GLY A 113 14.59 -5.10 -3.49
N THR A 114 15.07 -3.99 -2.91
CA THR A 114 14.95 -3.68 -1.48
C THR A 114 13.92 -2.57 -1.29
N LEU A 115 12.87 -2.85 -0.54
CA LEU A 115 11.87 -1.86 -0.11
C LEU A 115 12.33 -1.25 1.22
N THR A 116 12.45 0.06 1.27
CA THR A 116 12.56 0.81 2.52
C THR A 116 11.17 1.22 2.95
N VAL A 117 10.79 0.91 4.18
CA VAL A 117 9.50 1.24 4.79
C VAL A 117 9.77 2.21 5.93
N ASN A 118 9.35 3.46 5.77
CA ASN A 118 9.43 4.48 6.81
C ASN A 118 8.12 4.56 7.57
N MET A 119 8.21 4.42 8.89
CA MET A 119 7.08 4.43 9.82
C MET A 119 7.22 5.59 10.80
N SER A 120 6.10 6.06 11.33
CA SER A 120 6.11 7.08 12.38
C SER A 120 6.62 6.55 13.72
N GLU A 121 7.02 7.46 14.62
CA GLU A 121 7.63 7.15 15.94
C GLU A 121 6.75 6.26 16.82
N GLU A 122 5.42 6.29 16.63
CA GLU A 122 4.49 5.47 17.39
C GLU A 122 4.72 3.97 17.21
N PHE A 123 5.40 3.56 16.13
CA PHE A 123 5.79 2.17 15.92
C PHE A 123 6.77 1.66 17.00
N ASP A 124 7.52 2.53 17.64
CA ASP A 124 8.43 2.18 18.74
C ASP A 124 7.70 1.82 20.05
N ASN A 125 6.40 2.15 20.15
CA ASN A 125 5.59 1.76 21.32
C ASN A 125 5.32 0.25 21.37
N VAL A 126 5.38 -0.46 20.24
CA VAL A 126 5.25 -1.92 20.23
C VAL A 126 6.61 -2.58 20.45
N VAL A 127 6.67 -3.53 21.38
CA VAL A 127 7.90 -4.20 21.78
C VAL A 127 7.75 -5.72 21.87
N GLY A 128 8.86 -6.43 21.91
CA GLY A 128 8.89 -7.89 22.11
C GLY A 128 8.23 -8.67 20.97
N PRO A 129 7.50 -9.76 21.27
CA PRO A 129 6.88 -10.62 20.25
C PRO A 129 5.91 -9.89 19.34
N SER A 130 5.13 -8.93 19.85
CA SER A 130 4.19 -8.15 19.04
C SER A 130 4.92 -7.28 18.01
N ARG A 131 6.08 -6.68 18.37
CA ARG A 131 6.90 -5.96 17.40
C ARG A 131 7.40 -6.89 16.29
N GLN A 132 7.84 -8.09 16.65
CA GLN A 132 8.30 -9.08 15.67
C GLN A 132 7.15 -9.52 14.73
N GLN A 133 5.95 -9.72 15.26
CA GLN A 133 4.74 -10.02 14.47
C GLN A 133 4.38 -8.85 13.53
N ALA A 134 4.40 -7.60 14.02
CA ALA A 134 4.13 -6.43 13.19
C ALA A 134 5.12 -6.30 12.02
N ILE A 135 6.42 -6.48 12.30
CA ILE A 135 7.45 -6.50 11.26
C ILE A 135 7.21 -7.63 10.26
N ALA A 136 6.88 -8.83 10.74
CA ALA A 136 6.60 -9.97 9.88
C ALA A 136 5.38 -9.74 8.97
N GLN A 137 4.31 -9.11 9.48
CA GLN A 137 3.15 -8.72 8.69
C GLN A 137 3.56 -7.80 7.53
N ILE A 138 4.37 -6.78 7.81
CA ILE A 138 4.85 -5.83 6.79
C ILE A 138 5.74 -6.54 5.77
N VAL A 139 6.70 -7.36 6.22
CA VAL A 139 7.65 -8.07 5.33
C VAL A 139 6.94 -9.04 4.43
N LEU A 140 6.06 -9.88 4.97
CA LEU A 140 5.34 -10.88 4.18
C LEU A 140 4.38 -10.20 3.19
N THR A 141 3.68 -9.14 3.59
CA THR A 141 2.82 -8.36 2.69
C THR A 141 3.63 -7.68 1.58
N ALA A 142 4.77 -7.08 1.89
CA ALA A 142 5.64 -6.44 0.90
C ALA A 142 6.20 -7.46 -0.11
N THR A 143 6.59 -8.63 0.36
CA THR A 143 7.19 -9.68 -0.50
C THR A 143 6.16 -10.50 -1.29
N GLU A 144 4.87 -10.17 -1.25
CA GLU A 144 3.89 -10.61 -2.24
C GLU A 144 4.11 -9.90 -3.60
N PHE A 145 4.79 -8.77 -3.62
CA PHE A 145 5.19 -8.10 -4.85
C PHE A 145 6.46 -8.75 -5.43
N PRO A 146 6.42 -9.23 -6.68
CA PRO A 146 7.50 -10.05 -7.25
C PRO A 146 8.83 -9.31 -7.43
N ASN A 147 8.82 -7.99 -7.37
CA ASN A 147 10.00 -7.12 -7.48
C ASN A 147 10.58 -6.71 -6.12
N ILE A 148 10.02 -7.21 -5.01
CA ILE A 148 10.47 -6.94 -3.65
C ILE A 148 11.01 -8.23 -3.03
N GLU A 149 12.32 -8.28 -2.82
CA GLU A 149 13.01 -9.44 -2.25
C GLU A 149 13.39 -9.20 -0.78
N ARG A 150 13.64 -7.95 -0.44
CA ARG A 150 14.16 -7.52 0.86
C ARG A 150 13.42 -6.29 1.36
N VAL A 151 13.35 -6.16 2.68
CA VAL A 151 12.77 -5.00 3.35
C VAL A 151 13.77 -4.41 4.34
N ARG A 152 13.84 -3.09 4.38
CA ARG A 152 14.55 -2.29 5.35
C ARG A 152 13.56 -1.37 6.04
N PHE A 153 13.82 -1.05 7.29
CA PHE A 153 12.93 -0.23 8.09
C PHE A 153 13.58 1.07 8.53
N GLU A 154 12.77 2.12 8.55
CA GLU A 154 13.09 3.42 9.14
C GLU A 154 11.94 3.83 10.07
N VAL A 155 12.29 4.58 11.11
CA VAL A 155 11.33 5.25 12.01
C VAL A 155 11.70 6.73 12.00
N ASP A 156 10.75 7.60 11.62
CA ASP A 156 11.00 9.04 11.41
C ASP A 156 12.21 9.33 10.49
N GLY A 157 12.41 8.50 9.47
CA GLY A 157 13.51 8.60 8.52
C GLY A 157 14.87 8.09 9.05
N GLU A 158 14.94 7.57 10.28
CA GLU A 158 16.16 6.99 10.83
C GLU A 158 16.17 5.47 10.65
N PRO A 159 17.23 4.89 10.05
CA PRO A 159 17.33 3.45 9.86
C PRO A 159 17.33 2.68 11.17
N VAL A 160 16.47 1.66 11.26
CA VAL A 160 16.37 0.80 12.45
C VAL A 160 16.68 -0.66 12.14
N GLN A 161 17.23 -1.38 13.11
CA GLN A 161 17.36 -2.82 13.06
C GLN A 161 16.11 -3.46 13.65
N VAL A 162 15.69 -4.58 13.05
CA VAL A 162 14.52 -5.32 13.49
C VAL A 162 14.86 -6.74 13.90
N ALA A 163 14.20 -7.21 14.95
CA ALA A 163 14.43 -8.57 15.46
C ALA A 163 13.81 -9.61 14.53
N THR A 164 14.61 -10.63 14.19
CA THR A 164 14.15 -11.79 13.42
C THR A 164 14.19 -13.06 14.26
N PRO A 165 13.25 -14.01 14.02
CA PRO A 165 13.29 -15.31 14.70
C PRO A 165 14.57 -16.10 14.43
N THR A 166 15.19 -15.92 13.27
CA THR A 166 16.29 -16.78 12.77
C THR A 166 17.68 -16.22 13.01
N ARG A 167 17.85 -14.91 12.93
CA ARG A 167 19.18 -14.27 12.90
C ARG A 167 19.41 -13.21 14.00
N GLY A 168 18.42 -12.94 14.87
CA GLY A 168 18.46 -11.81 15.78
C GLY A 168 18.23 -10.48 15.04
N ASP A 169 18.85 -9.39 15.51
CA ASP A 169 18.65 -8.06 14.93
C ASP A 169 19.32 -7.93 13.55
N ALA A 170 18.58 -7.41 12.59
CA ALA A 170 19.04 -7.23 11.22
C ALA A 170 18.55 -5.90 10.62
N GLY A 171 19.42 -5.22 9.86
CA GLY A 171 19.10 -3.98 9.16
C GLY A 171 18.38 -4.20 7.83
N THR A 172 18.35 -5.44 7.33
CA THR A 172 17.63 -5.86 6.12
C THR A 172 17.13 -7.27 6.32
N VAL A 173 15.87 -7.49 6.04
CA VAL A 173 15.16 -8.76 6.28
C VAL A 173 14.44 -9.23 5.03
N THR A 174 14.08 -10.50 5.02
CA THR A 174 13.37 -11.19 3.93
C THR A 174 12.21 -11.99 4.51
N ALA A 175 11.32 -12.50 3.67
CA ALA A 175 10.26 -13.41 4.10
C ALA A 175 10.82 -14.66 4.81
N CYS A 176 12.01 -15.12 4.41
CA CYS A 176 12.68 -16.29 5.02
C CYS A 176 12.97 -16.12 6.51
N ASP A 177 13.14 -14.89 6.97
CA ASP A 177 13.42 -14.61 8.37
C ASP A 177 12.22 -14.86 9.29
N TYR A 178 11.00 -14.94 8.72
CA TYR A 178 9.73 -15.00 9.46
C TYR A 178 8.88 -16.25 9.16
N VAL A 179 9.41 -17.22 8.42
CA VAL A 179 8.71 -18.48 8.08
C VAL A 179 8.14 -19.18 9.31
N SER A 180 8.87 -19.14 10.44
CA SER A 180 8.43 -19.77 11.70
C SER A 180 7.21 -19.12 12.35
N LEU A 181 6.78 -17.96 11.88
CA LEU A 181 5.59 -17.25 12.36
C LEU A 181 4.35 -17.55 11.50
N LEU A 182 4.50 -18.26 10.38
CA LEU A 182 3.37 -18.65 9.56
C LEU A 182 2.51 -19.69 10.28
N ALA A 183 1.22 -19.62 10.06
CA ALA A 183 0.32 -20.68 10.50
C ALA A 183 0.60 -21.99 9.74
N ASP A 184 0.37 -23.12 10.39
CA ASP A 184 0.47 -24.42 9.74
C ASP A 184 -0.79 -24.64 8.89
N PRO A 185 -0.67 -24.76 7.56
CA PRO A 185 -1.82 -24.95 6.68
C PRO A 185 -2.61 -26.22 6.97
N THR A 186 -1.99 -27.22 7.63
CA THR A 186 -2.64 -28.48 7.98
C THR A 186 -3.40 -28.40 9.32
N ASN A 187 -3.05 -27.46 10.18
CA ASN A 187 -3.60 -27.30 11.53
C ASN A 187 -4.58 -26.13 11.66
N THR A 188 -4.78 -25.36 10.60
CA THR A 188 -5.72 -24.23 10.57
C THR A 188 -7.17 -24.76 10.60
N THR A 189 -7.58 -25.26 11.76
CA THR A 189 -8.94 -25.81 12.00
C THR A 189 -9.91 -24.70 12.38
N GLN A 190 -9.46 -23.44 12.42
CA GLN A 190 -10.28 -22.34 12.92
C GLN A 190 -11.27 -21.86 11.85
N SER A 191 -12.46 -21.58 12.32
CA SER A 191 -13.62 -21.11 11.55
C SER A 191 -13.41 -19.76 10.85
N THR A 192 -12.30 -19.08 11.13
CA THR A 192 -11.91 -17.77 10.60
C THR A 192 -11.19 -17.83 9.26
N VAL A 193 -10.55 -18.97 8.94
CA VAL A 193 -9.77 -19.14 7.73
C VAL A 193 -10.56 -19.95 6.71
N ASP A 194 -10.95 -19.32 5.61
CA ASP A 194 -11.63 -19.98 4.50
C ASP A 194 -10.67 -20.84 3.65
N ASP A 195 -11.23 -21.62 2.72
CA ASP A 195 -10.47 -22.52 1.87
C ASP A 195 -9.48 -21.78 0.95
N ASP A 196 -9.82 -20.61 0.45
CA ASP A 196 -8.95 -19.76 -0.39
C ASP A 196 -7.72 -19.28 0.40
N THR A 197 -7.94 -18.80 1.61
CA THR A 197 -6.85 -18.39 2.53
C THR A 197 -5.93 -19.56 2.87
N ARG A 198 -6.49 -20.75 3.10
CA ARG A 198 -5.71 -21.96 3.40
C ARG A 198 -4.87 -22.42 2.21
N GLU A 199 -5.43 -22.35 1.00
CA GLU A 199 -4.70 -22.71 -0.23
C GLU A 199 -3.53 -21.74 -0.47
N ARG A 200 -3.75 -20.42 -0.33
CA ARG A 200 -2.70 -19.39 -0.44
C ARG A 200 -1.61 -19.58 0.60
N LEU A 201 -1.98 -19.87 1.85
CA LEU A 201 -1.02 -20.15 2.91
C LEU A 201 -0.14 -21.36 2.56
N ALA A 202 -0.74 -22.45 2.07
CA ALA A 202 -0.02 -23.64 1.68
C ALA A 202 0.94 -23.37 0.50
N GLU A 203 0.47 -22.65 -0.53
CA GLU A 203 1.29 -22.27 -1.69
C GLU A 203 2.48 -21.38 -1.28
N ARG A 204 2.22 -20.37 -0.44
CA ARG A 204 3.27 -19.48 0.03
C ARG A 204 4.28 -20.19 0.91
N THR A 205 3.82 -21.05 1.81
CA THR A 205 4.69 -21.87 2.67
C THR A 205 5.60 -22.78 1.83
N ALA A 206 5.06 -23.50 0.85
CA ALA A 206 5.84 -24.34 -0.04
C ALA A 206 6.87 -23.54 -0.86
N THR A 207 6.51 -22.36 -1.31
CA THR A 207 7.43 -21.44 -2.02
C THR A 207 8.59 -21.02 -1.12
N LEU A 208 8.30 -20.62 0.12
CA LEU A 208 9.32 -20.21 1.07
C LEU A 208 10.20 -21.38 1.51
N GLU A 209 9.65 -22.55 1.74
CA GLU A 209 10.44 -23.76 2.04
C GLU A 209 11.46 -24.07 0.94
N THR A 210 11.08 -23.86 -0.33
CA THR A 210 11.98 -24.08 -1.47
C THR A 210 13.03 -22.96 -1.58
N THR A 211 12.66 -21.72 -1.32
CA THR A 211 13.51 -20.54 -1.50
C THR A 211 14.45 -20.31 -0.32
N CYS A 212 14.00 -20.65 0.90
CA CYS A 212 14.70 -20.38 2.15
C CYS A 212 15.63 -21.51 2.63
N VAL A 213 16.04 -22.41 1.73
CA VAL A 213 17.01 -23.46 2.09
C VAL A 213 18.33 -22.83 2.50
N PRO A 214 18.86 -23.09 3.70
CA PRO A 214 20.17 -22.60 4.09
C PRO A 214 21.24 -23.23 3.19
N THR A 215 22.01 -22.41 2.50
CA THR A 215 23.20 -22.80 1.73
C THR A 215 24.42 -22.97 2.62
#